data_2c792d20375e0ba893838e6e02ccfe12
#
_entry.id   2c792d20375e0ba893838e6e02ccfe12
#
_cell.length_a   1.000
_cell.length_b   1.000
_cell.length_c   1.000
_cell.angle_alpha   90.00
_cell.angle_beta   90.00
_cell.angle_gamma   90.00
#
_symmetry.space_group_name_H-M   'P 1'
#
loop_
_entity.id
_entity.type
_entity.pdbx_description
1 polymer ?
#
loop_
_entity_poly.entity_id
_entity_poly.type
_entity_poly.pdbx_seq_one_letter_code
_entity_poly.pdbx_strand_id
1 'polypeptide(L)'
;LDRSSAASDVYKRQVRFFIVRAHYRSALNYSDAHLDDARQSLKRLYTALDQVAPEVVAIDWAQPFAQRFKAAMDEDFGTPEAVAVLFDLASEVNRSKSVALAGLLKSLAGCLGLLQGDPKTFLQSGAGLDEAAIAARIAERAAAKAAKDFALADSIRKDLLAQGVVLKDSPAGTTWEAVQ
;
A
#
# COMPACT_ATOMS: atom_id res chain seq x y z
N LEU A 1 -18.73 -8.80 4.47
CA LEU A 1 -18.56 -7.50 3.78
C LEU A 1 -18.51 -7.79 2.28
N ASP A 2 -19.48 -7.21 1.57
CA ASP A 2 -19.66 -7.43 0.14
C ASP A 2 -18.42 -6.94 -0.65
N ARG A 3 -17.95 -7.73 -1.64
CA ARG A 3 -16.82 -7.38 -2.54
C ARG A 3 -17.00 -6.01 -3.21
N SER A 4 -18.23 -5.64 -3.50
CA SER A 4 -18.61 -4.32 -4.04
C SER A 4 -18.24 -3.19 -3.07
N SER A 5 -18.42 -3.38 -1.78
CA SER A 5 -18.09 -2.39 -0.73
C SER A 5 -16.57 -2.17 -0.60
N ALA A 6 -15.78 -3.26 -0.56
CA ALA A 6 -14.31 -3.17 -0.43
C ALA A 6 -13.66 -2.51 -1.66
N ALA A 7 -14.08 -2.88 -2.87
CA ALA A 7 -13.60 -2.26 -4.11
C ALA A 7 -13.96 -0.77 -4.17
N SER A 8 -15.18 -0.40 -3.75
CA SER A 8 -15.61 1.00 -3.65
C SER A 8 -14.75 1.81 -2.66
N ASP A 9 -14.38 1.21 -1.53
CA ASP A 9 -13.56 1.88 -0.52
C ASP A 9 -12.11 2.09 -0.98
N VAL A 10 -11.54 1.12 -1.70
CA VAL A 10 -10.21 1.25 -2.29
C VAL A 10 -10.20 2.36 -3.35
N TYR A 11 -11.20 2.39 -4.22
CA TYR A 11 -11.34 3.44 -5.23
C TYR A 11 -11.43 4.84 -4.59
N LYS A 12 -12.24 5.01 -3.53
CA LYS A 12 -12.35 6.28 -2.80
C LYS A 12 -11.00 6.75 -2.23
N ARG A 13 -10.19 5.82 -1.71
CA ARG A 13 -8.85 6.12 -1.19
C ARG A 13 -7.88 6.53 -2.29
N GLN A 14 -7.94 5.87 -3.44
CA GLN A 14 -7.18 6.20 -4.63
C GLN A 14 -7.52 7.61 -5.14
N VAL A 15 -8.82 7.93 -5.29
CA VAL A 15 -9.29 9.25 -5.70
C VAL A 15 -8.86 10.32 -4.69
N ARG A 16 -8.98 10.05 -3.39
CA ARG A 16 -8.51 10.99 -2.35
C ARG A 16 -7.02 11.28 -2.51
N PHE A 17 -6.19 10.24 -2.65
CA PHE A 17 -4.76 10.42 -2.85
C PHE A 17 -4.44 11.18 -4.15
N PHE A 18 -5.14 10.87 -5.24
CA PHE A 18 -5.02 11.59 -6.51
C PHE A 18 -5.27 13.09 -6.34
N ILE A 19 -6.28 13.48 -5.56
CA ILE A 19 -6.59 14.89 -5.31
C ILE A 19 -5.53 15.52 -4.38
N VAL A 20 -5.21 14.87 -3.26
CA VAL A 20 -4.34 15.42 -2.21
C VAL A 20 -2.89 15.56 -2.66
N ARG A 21 -2.41 14.73 -3.61
CA ARG A 21 -1.05 14.84 -4.13
C ARG A 21 -0.81 16.05 -5.03
N ALA A 22 -1.87 16.74 -5.44
CA ALA A 22 -1.80 18.00 -6.18
C ALA A 22 -2.08 19.18 -5.26
N HIS A 23 -1.44 20.32 -5.51
CA HIS A 23 -1.76 21.54 -4.78
C HIS A 23 -3.17 22.01 -5.13
N TYR A 24 -3.97 22.41 -4.14
CA TYR A 24 -5.39 22.74 -4.32
C TYR A 24 -5.67 23.89 -5.31
N ARG A 25 -4.66 24.76 -5.56
CA ARG A 25 -4.73 25.84 -6.56
C ARG A 25 -4.30 25.39 -7.96
N SER A 26 -3.74 24.19 -8.12
CA SER A 26 -3.31 23.68 -9.41
C SER A 26 -4.48 23.07 -10.17
N ALA A 27 -4.45 23.17 -11.50
CA ALA A 27 -5.41 22.46 -12.34
C ALA A 27 -5.24 20.95 -12.15
N LEU A 28 -6.33 20.26 -11.87
CA LEU A 28 -6.35 18.82 -11.70
C LEU A 28 -6.79 18.15 -13.00
N ASN A 29 -5.84 17.58 -13.74
CA ASN A 29 -6.13 16.81 -14.95
C ASN A 29 -6.46 15.38 -14.57
N TYR A 30 -7.71 14.99 -14.75
CA TYR A 30 -8.15 13.62 -14.56
C TYR A 30 -7.90 12.79 -15.82
N SER A 31 -7.29 11.62 -15.65
CA SER A 31 -7.27 10.53 -16.62
C SER A 31 -7.10 9.21 -15.87
N ASP A 32 -7.48 8.10 -16.49
CA ASP A 32 -7.31 6.78 -15.91
C ASP A 32 -5.83 6.51 -15.61
N ALA A 33 -4.91 6.91 -16.51
CA ALA A 33 -3.48 6.77 -16.30
C ALA A 33 -2.97 7.52 -15.06
N HIS A 34 -3.47 8.74 -14.81
CA HIS A 34 -3.12 9.50 -13.61
C HIS A 34 -3.70 8.89 -12.33
N LEU A 35 -4.87 8.27 -12.44
CA LEU A 35 -5.49 7.58 -11.32
C LEU A 35 -4.72 6.29 -10.98
N ASP A 36 -4.28 5.53 -11.98
CA ASP A 36 -3.44 4.34 -11.80
C ASP A 36 -2.08 4.68 -11.19
N ASP A 37 -1.44 5.75 -11.64
CA ASP A 37 -0.20 6.26 -11.04
C ASP A 37 -0.42 6.67 -9.56
N ALA A 38 -1.54 7.31 -9.23
CA ALA A 38 -1.92 7.62 -7.86
C ALA A 38 -2.07 6.35 -7.02
N ARG A 39 -2.68 5.30 -7.58
CA ARG A 39 -2.82 4.00 -6.93
C ARG A 39 -1.47 3.35 -6.66
N GLN A 40 -0.57 3.30 -7.66
CA GLN A 40 0.77 2.75 -7.50
C GLN A 40 1.57 3.49 -6.42
N SER A 41 1.46 4.81 -6.39
CA SER A 41 2.08 5.64 -5.37
C SER A 41 1.52 5.34 -3.97
N LEU A 42 0.20 5.27 -3.82
CA LEU A 42 -0.47 4.94 -2.56
C LEU A 42 -0.13 3.52 -2.10
N LYS A 43 -0.01 2.56 -3.05
CA LYS A 43 0.43 1.18 -2.79
C LYS A 43 1.79 1.13 -2.10
N ARG A 44 2.75 1.98 -2.49
CA ARG A 44 4.07 2.05 -1.84
C ARG A 44 3.98 2.42 -0.37
N LEU A 45 3.10 3.36 -0.01
CA LEU A 45 2.88 3.74 1.39
C LEU A 45 2.22 2.62 2.20
N TYR A 46 1.20 1.94 1.63
CA TYR A 46 0.58 0.80 2.29
C TYR A 46 1.54 -0.38 2.44
N THR A 47 2.43 -0.63 1.48
CA THR A 47 3.45 -1.68 1.56
C THR A 47 4.40 -1.45 2.75
N ALA A 48 4.78 -0.20 3.04
CA ALA A 48 5.61 0.10 4.21
C ALA A 48 4.90 -0.27 5.52
N LEU A 49 3.59 0.00 5.65
CA LEU A 49 2.78 -0.35 6.82
C LEU A 49 2.43 -1.84 6.90
N ASP A 50 2.40 -2.57 5.78
CA ASP A 50 2.22 -4.02 5.77
C ASP A 50 3.48 -4.74 6.25
N GLN A 51 4.66 -4.24 5.87
CA GLN A 51 5.93 -4.80 6.28
C GLN A 51 6.33 -4.49 7.74
N VAL A 52 5.88 -3.36 8.26
CA VAL A 52 6.17 -2.91 9.62
C VAL A 52 4.86 -2.44 10.26
N ALA A 53 4.29 -3.29 11.10
CA ALA A 53 3.04 -2.99 11.79
C ALA A 53 3.18 -1.69 12.62
N PRO A 54 2.34 -0.68 12.36
CA PRO A 54 2.43 0.60 13.07
C PRO A 54 1.95 0.46 14.51
N GLU A 55 2.67 0.99 15.46
CA GLU A 55 2.13 1.25 16.79
C GLU A 55 1.26 2.52 16.79
N VAL A 56 0.37 2.63 17.78
CA VAL A 56 -0.43 3.84 17.95
C VAL A 56 0.43 4.89 18.65
N VAL A 57 0.77 5.97 17.95
CA VAL A 57 1.58 7.07 18.48
C VAL A 57 0.86 8.40 18.37
N ALA A 58 1.00 9.24 19.37
CA ALA A 58 0.73 10.66 19.22
C ALA A 58 1.83 11.30 18.37
N ILE A 59 1.47 12.32 17.57
CA ILE A 59 2.46 13.03 16.77
C ILE A 59 3.32 13.89 17.69
N ASP A 60 4.60 13.57 17.81
CA ASP A 60 5.60 14.48 18.35
C ASP A 60 6.03 15.46 17.26
N TRP A 61 5.56 16.70 17.36
CA TRP A 61 5.84 17.75 16.39
C TRP A 61 7.30 18.25 16.44
N ALA A 62 8.12 17.84 17.43
CA ALA A 62 9.55 18.09 17.47
C ALA A 62 10.36 17.07 16.65
N GLN A 63 9.74 15.93 16.26
CA GLN A 63 10.36 14.92 15.43
C GLN A 63 10.61 15.45 14.00
N PRO A 64 11.78 15.22 13.38
CA PRO A 64 12.17 15.86 12.12
C PRO A 64 11.19 15.68 10.96
N PHE A 65 10.60 14.49 10.78
CA PHE A 65 9.60 14.28 9.73
C PHE A 65 8.30 15.02 10.03
N ALA A 66 7.87 15.06 11.30
CA ALA A 66 6.67 15.80 11.69
C ALA A 66 6.87 17.32 11.52
N GLN A 67 8.06 17.84 11.83
CA GLN A 67 8.40 19.25 11.58
C GLN A 67 8.32 19.59 10.08
N ARG A 68 8.92 18.76 9.23
CA ARG A 68 8.89 18.96 7.77
C ARG A 68 7.46 18.90 7.23
N PHE A 69 6.67 17.93 7.68
CA PHE A 69 5.26 17.80 7.31
C PHE A 69 4.46 19.03 7.73
N LYS A 70 4.63 19.48 8.99
CA LYS A 70 3.99 20.68 9.50
C LYS A 70 4.37 21.92 8.69
N ALA A 71 5.67 22.12 8.42
CA ALA A 71 6.15 23.25 7.63
C ALA A 71 5.52 23.27 6.22
N ALA A 72 5.43 22.11 5.55
CA ALA A 72 4.76 22.01 4.26
C ALA A 72 3.27 22.39 4.34
N MET A 73 2.57 21.95 5.37
CA MET A 73 1.14 22.25 5.54
C MET A 73 0.89 23.70 5.97
N ASP A 74 1.80 24.32 6.74
CA ASP A 74 1.73 25.72 7.13
C ASP A 74 1.98 26.66 5.93
N GLU A 75 2.70 26.19 4.88
CA GLU A 75 2.94 26.94 3.64
C GLU A 75 1.79 26.70 2.65
N ASP A 76 0.72 27.48 2.80
CA ASP A 76 -0.45 27.48 1.91
C ASP A 76 -1.04 26.06 1.62
N PHE A 77 -1.09 25.22 2.64
CA PHE A 77 -1.54 23.83 2.50
C PHE A 77 -0.76 23.05 1.41
N GLY A 78 0.57 23.12 1.45
CA GLY A 78 1.49 22.43 0.53
C GLY A 78 1.40 20.91 0.62
N THR A 79 0.25 20.35 0.19
CA THR A 79 0.00 18.91 0.25
C THR A 79 0.95 18.09 -0.61
N PRO A 80 1.45 18.55 -1.78
CA PRO A 80 2.47 17.81 -2.54
C PRO A 80 3.76 17.61 -1.73
N GLU A 81 4.23 18.64 -1.06
CA GLU A 81 5.43 18.62 -0.21
C GLU A 81 5.20 17.76 1.03
N ALA A 82 4.03 17.85 1.65
CA ALA A 82 3.65 16.99 2.76
C ALA A 82 3.61 15.51 2.35
N VAL A 83 3.08 15.19 1.17
CA VAL A 83 3.10 13.83 0.60
C VAL A 83 4.52 13.35 0.31
N ALA A 84 5.42 14.23 -0.17
CA ALA A 84 6.83 13.89 -0.36
C ALA A 84 7.49 13.49 0.98
N VAL A 85 7.18 14.18 2.07
CA VAL A 85 7.65 13.80 3.42
C VAL A 85 7.14 12.43 3.84
N LEU A 86 5.89 12.06 3.49
CA LEU A 86 5.37 10.72 3.78
C LEU A 86 6.13 9.63 3.02
N PHE A 87 6.58 9.87 1.78
CA PHE A 87 7.41 8.92 1.03
C PHE A 87 8.83 8.79 1.61
N ASP A 88 9.43 9.89 2.04
CA ASP A 88 10.73 9.86 2.74
C ASP A 88 10.61 9.04 4.03
N LEU A 89 9.56 9.28 4.81
CA LEU A 89 9.29 8.55 6.05
C LEU A 89 9.02 7.06 5.79
N ALA A 90 8.26 6.72 4.75
CA ALA A 90 8.02 5.32 4.34
C ALA A 90 9.34 4.62 3.95
N SER A 91 10.25 5.34 3.27
CA SER A 91 11.58 4.83 2.95
C SER A 91 12.41 4.55 4.21
N GLU A 92 12.33 5.45 5.19
CA GLU A 92 13.00 5.28 6.49
C GLU A 92 12.39 4.13 7.31
N VAL A 93 11.06 3.96 7.30
CA VAL A 93 10.37 2.80 7.90
C VAL A 93 10.88 1.49 7.30
N ASN A 94 10.98 1.42 5.97
CA ASN A 94 11.47 0.24 5.27
C ASN A 94 12.94 -0.07 5.61
N ARG A 95 13.76 0.95 5.80
CA ARG A 95 15.18 0.83 6.13
C ARG A 95 15.41 0.41 7.59
N SER A 96 14.74 1.09 8.53
CA SER A 96 14.96 0.94 9.98
C SER A 96 14.11 -0.15 10.62
N LYS A 97 13.00 -0.54 9.97
CA LYS A 97 11.97 -1.44 10.50
C LYS A 97 11.38 -0.95 11.85
N SER A 98 11.39 0.36 12.08
CA SER A 98 10.89 0.99 13.30
C SER A 98 9.36 1.04 13.31
N VAL A 99 8.74 0.38 14.30
CA VAL A 99 7.28 0.39 14.52
C VAL A 99 6.79 1.78 14.92
N ALA A 100 7.62 2.56 15.64
CA ALA A 100 7.31 3.94 16.03
C ALA A 100 7.26 4.87 14.79
N LEU A 101 8.23 4.74 13.84
CA LEU A 101 8.19 5.51 12.60
C LEU A 101 7.04 5.06 11.69
N ALA A 102 6.68 3.78 11.68
CA ALA A 102 5.48 3.32 10.99
C ALA A 102 4.20 3.93 11.60
N GLY A 103 4.14 4.02 12.93
CA GLY A 103 3.08 4.73 13.66
C GLY A 103 3.01 6.21 13.28
N LEU A 104 4.15 6.90 13.25
CA LEU A 104 4.23 8.30 12.82
C LEU A 104 3.77 8.48 11.37
N LEU A 105 4.19 7.59 10.44
CA LEU A 105 3.74 7.60 9.06
C LEU A 105 2.21 7.53 8.97
N LYS A 106 1.60 6.60 9.69
CA LYS A 106 0.14 6.44 9.73
C LYS A 106 -0.56 7.66 10.31
N SER A 107 0.00 8.24 11.39
CA SER A 107 -0.57 9.41 12.06
C SER A 107 -0.49 10.67 11.20
N LEU A 108 0.67 10.96 10.57
CA LEU A 108 0.83 12.11 9.66
C LEU A 108 -0.04 11.95 8.40
N ALA A 109 -0.06 10.76 7.79
CA ALA A 109 -0.94 10.47 6.66
C ALA A 109 -2.42 10.63 7.03
N GLY A 110 -2.77 10.33 8.29
CA GLY A 110 -4.10 10.53 8.86
C GLY A 110 -4.57 11.98 8.84
N CYS A 111 -3.67 12.96 8.99
CA CYS A 111 -4.00 14.38 8.85
C CYS A 111 -4.55 14.71 7.45
N LEU A 112 -4.15 13.97 6.43
CA LEU A 112 -4.65 14.08 5.06
C LEU A 112 -5.76 13.07 4.74
N GLY A 113 -6.24 12.31 5.72
CA GLY A 113 -7.22 11.24 5.54
C GLY A 113 -6.69 10.05 4.73
N LEU A 114 -5.36 9.88 4.66
CA LEU A 114 -4.68 8.77 3.98
C LEU A 114 -4.37 7.64 4.96
N LEU A 115 -4.12 6.44 4.45
CA LEU A 115 -3.67 5.24 5.18
C LEU A 115 -4.59 4.79 6.33
N GLN A 116 -5.89 5.11 6.26
CA GLN A 116 -6.87 4.79 7.30
C GLN A 116 -7.41 3.35 7.20
N GLY A 117 -7.11 2.65 6.12
CA GLY A 117 -7.55 1.27 5.92
C GLY A 117 -6.51 0.25 6.32
N ASP A 118 -6.94 -1.00 6.41
CA ASP A 118 -6.04 -2.13 6.55
C ASP A 118 -5.12 -2.27 5.32
N PRO A 119 -3.78 -2.37 5.50
CA PRO A 119 -2.84 -2.48 4.40
C PRO A 119 -3.08 -3.70 3.51
N LYS A 120 -3.34 -4.85 4.08
CA LYS A 120 -3.58 -6.09 3.32
C LYS A 120 -4.81 -5.97 2.44
N THR A 121 -5.92 -5.48 2.99
CA THR A 121 -7.16 -5.25 2.23
C THR A 121 -6.91 -4.34 1.03
N PHE A 122 -6.09 -3.28 1.19
CA PHE A 122 -5.74 -2.39 0.08
C PHE A 122 -4.85 -3.10 -0.97
N LEU A 123 -3.81 -3.81 -0.54
CA LEU A 123 -2.83 -4.46 -1.41
C LEU A 123 -3.43 -5.64 -2.17
N GLN A 124 -4.43 -6.32 -1.60
CA GLN A 124 -5.09 -7.49 -2.18
C GLN A 124 -6.34 -7.14 -2.99
N SER A 125 -6.74 -5.87 -2.98
CA SER A 125 -7.92 -5.44 -3.74
C SER A 125 -7.69 -5.50 -5.25
N GLY A 126 -8.67 -6.03 -5.98
CA GLY A 126 -8.64 -6.08 -7.44
C GLY A 126 -8.05 -7.38 -8.03
N ALA A 127 -7.74 -8.38 -7.21
CA ALA A 127 -7.42 -9.72 -7.72
C ALA A 127 -8.65 -10.35 -8.41
N GLY A 128 -8.42 -11.03 -9.52
CA GLY A 128 -9.47 -11.70 -10.29
C GLY A 128 -10.06 -12.94 -9.59
N LEU A 129 -9.32 -13.51 -8.64
CA LEU A 129 -9.71 -14.67 -7.84
C LEU A 129 -10.18 -14.27 -6.44
N ASP A 130 -10.95 -15.15 -5.79
CA ASP A 130 -11.23 -14.98 -4.37
C ASP A 130 -10.05 -15.45 -3.50
N GLU A 131 -10.03 -14.97 -2.26
CA GLU A 131 -8.94 -15.24 -1.32
C GLU A 131 -8.78 -16.75 -1.04
N ALA A 132 -9.88 -17.50 -0.95
CA ALA A 132 -9.83 -18.94 -0.70
C ALA A 132 -9.22 -19.70 -1.89
N ALA A 133 -9.56 -19.32 -3.12
CA ALA A 133 -8.98 -19.88 -4.33
C ALA A 133 -7.47 -19.58 -4.42
N ILE A 134 -7.06 -18.34 -4.09
CA ILE A 134 -5.64 -17.96 -4.05
C ILE A 134 -4.90 -18.77 -2.98
N ALA A 135 -5.44 -18.89 -1.78
CA ALA A 135 -4.84 -19.67 -0.70
C ALA A 135 -4.67 -21.15 -1.08
N ALA A 136 -5.65 -21.77 -1.74
CA ALA A 136 -5.56 -23.13 -2.22
C ALA A 136 -4.43 -23.30 -3.25
N ARG A 137 -4.30 -22.37 -4.20
CA ARG A 137 -3.21 -22.40 -5.21
C ARG A 137 -1.83 -22.18 -4.59
N ILE A 138 -1.72 -21.34 -3.54
CA ILE A 138 -0.47 -21.17 -2.78
C ILE A 138 -0.09 -22.47 -2.06
N ALA A 139 -1.06 -23.15 -1.44
CA ALA A 139 -0.82 -24.44 -0.78
C ALA A 139 -0.39 -25.52 -1.79
N GLU A 140 -1.03 -25.60 -2.96
CA GLU A 140 -0.65 -26.51 -4.05
C GLU A 140 0.79 -26.25 -4.52
N ARG A 141 1.15 -24.97 -4.70
CA ARG A 141 2.52 -24.59 -5.07
C ARG A 141 3.54 -24.98 -3.99
N ALA A 142 3.20 -24.83 -2.71
CA ALA A 142 4.07 -25.22 -1.61
C ALA A 142 4.29 -26.76 -1.61
N ALA A 143 3.25 -27.54 -1.85
CA ALA A 143 3.33 -29.00 -1.97
C ALA A 143 4.20 -29.41 -3.17
N ALA A 144 4.04 -28.76 -4.34
CA ALA A 144 4.88 -29.00 -5.51
C ALA A 144 6.37 -28.70 -5.22
N LYS A 145 6.67 -27.59 -4.54
CA LYS A 145 8.07 -27.30 -4.10
C LYS A 145 8.61 -28.35 -3.16
N ALA A 146 7.83 -28.84 -2.20
CA ALA A 146 8.23 -29.90 -1.26
C ALA A 146 8.51 -31.22 -2.01
N ALA A 147 7.72 -31.54 -3.04
CA ALA A 147 7.93 -32.68 -3.92
C ALA A 147 9.06 -32.48 -4.95
N LYS A 148 9.72 -31.32 -4.97
CA LYS A 148 10.73 -30.89 -5.95
C LYS A 148 10.20 -30.82 -7.39
N ASP A 149 8.89 -30.72 -7.57
CA ASP A 149 8.25 -30.44 -8.87
C ASP A 149 8.23 -28.93 -9.11
N PHE A 150 9.39 -28.43 -9.52
CA PHE A 150 9.57 -26.99 -9.78
C PHE A 150 8.78 -26.54 -11.03
N ALA A 151 8.54 -27.45 -11.99
CA ALA A 151 7.77 -27.14 -13.20
C ALA A 151 6.31 -26.81 -12.85
N LEU A 152 5.68 -27.62 -12.00
CA LEU A 152 4.33 -27.36 -11.51
C LEU A 152 4.28 -26.07 -10.64
N ALA A 153 5.28 -25.88 -9.75
CA ALA A 153 5.34 -24.70 -8.91
C ALA A 153 5.45 -23.39 -9.75
N ASP A 154 6.21 -23.40 -10.83
CA ASP A 154 6.36 -22.26 -11.73
C ASP A 154 5.11 -22.05 -12.62
N SER A 155 4.44 -23.13 -13.06
CA SER A 155 3.16 -23.03 -13.76
C SER A 155 2.11 -22.36 -12.88
N ILE A 156 1.95 -22.79 -11.63
CA ILE A 156 1.01 -22.18 -10.68
C ILE A 156 1.31 -20.69 -10.48
N ARG A 157 2.59 -20.31 -10.37
CA ARG A 157 2.98 -18.91 -10.24
C ARG A 157 2.58 -18.08 -11.47
N LYS A 158 2.78 -18.63 -12.68
CA LYS A 158 2.41 -17.97 -13.94
C LYS A 158 0.90 -17.81 -14.07
N ASP A 159 0.15 -18.86 -13.73
CA ASP A 159 -1.33 -18.86 -13.78
C ASP A 159 -1.91 -17.80 -12.83
N LEU A 160 -1.37 -17.71 -11.61
CA LEU A 160 -1.78 -16.68 -10.64
C LEU A 160 -1.42 -15.27 -11.13
N LEU A 161 -0.23 -15.09 -11.72
CA LEU A 161 0.18 -13.82 -12.31
C LEU A 161 -0.75 -13.40 -13.45
N ALA A 162 -1.14 -14.33 -14.33
CA ALA A 162 -2.09 -14.07 -15.42
C ALA A 162 -3.47 -13.66 -14.92
N GLN A 163 -3.83 -14.03 -13.67
CA GLN A 163 -5.07 -13.66 -13.01
C GLN A 163 -4.92 -12.44 -12.08
N GLY A 164 -3.82 -11.70 -12.24
CA GLY A 164 -3.59 -10.48 -11.49
C GLY A 164 -3.12 -10.69 -10.04
N VAL A 165 -2.48 -11.84 -9.73
CA VAL A 165 -1.96 -12.17 -8.40
C VAL A 165 -0.45 -12.35 -8.45
N VAL A 166 0.30 -11.51 -7.74
CA VAL A 166 1.76 -11.65 -7.56
C VAL A 166 2.07 -12.30 -6.22
N LEU A 167 2.82 -13.40 -6.25
CA LEU A 167 3.30 -14.07 -5.06
C LEU A 167 4.62 -13.48 -4.57
N LYS A 168 4.72 -13.28 -3.26
CA LYS A 168 5.94 -12.85 -2.55
C LYS A 168 6.35 -13.94 -1.56
N ASP A 169 7.48 -14.58 -1.84
CA ASP A 169 8.06 -15.59 -0.94
C ASP A 169 8.91 -14.92 0.13
N SER A 170 8.77 -15.35 1.37
CA SER A 170 9.58 -14.95 2.51
C SER A 170 9.88 -16.14 3.41
N PRO A 171 10.83 -16.04 4.35
CA PRO A 171 11.06 -17.10 5.34
C PRO A 171 9.82 -17.43 6.21
N ALA A 172 8.91 -16.45 6.37
CA ALA A 172 7.67 -16.62 7.12
C ALA A 172 6.54 -17.26 6.29
N GLY A 173 6.76 -17.48 4.98
CA GLY A 173 5.77 -18.06 4.08
C GLY A 173 5.58 -17.24 2.79
N THR A 174 4.61 -17.66 1.96
CA THR A 174 4.22 -16.98 0.73
C THR A 174 3.03 -16.06 1.00
N THR A 175 3.19 -14.78 0.70
CA THR A 175 2.11 -13.77 0.67
C THR A 175 1.79 -13.39 -0.76
N TRP A 176 0.74 -12.61 -0.97
CA TRP A 176 0.36 -12.19 -2.31
C TRP A 176 -0.20 -10.76 -2.34
N GLU A 177 -0.11 -10.15 -3.50
CA GLU A 177 -0.70 -8.84 -3.81
C GLU A 177 -1.41 -8.91 -5.16
N ALA A 178 -2.43 -8.05 -5.33
CA ALA A 178 -3.05 -7.87 -6.63
C ALA A 178 -2.14 -7.03 -7.56
N VAL A 179 -1.98 -7.50 -8.81
CA VAL A 179 -1.45 -6.71 -9.92
C VAL A 179 -2.63 -6.05 -10.61
N GLN A 180 -2.44 -4.84 -10.95
CA GLN A 180 -3.32 -4.12 -11.89
C GLN A 180 -2.48 -3.46 -12.95
#